data_da64e6f109f36995584bf6ef5592fbed
#
_entry.id   da64e6f109f36995584bf6ef5592fbed
#
_cell.length_a   1.000
_cell.length_b   1.000
_cell.length_c   1.000
_cell.angle_alpha   90.00
_cell.angle_beta   90.00
_cell.angle_gamma   90.00
#
_symmetry.space_group_name_H-M   'P 1'
#
loop_
_entity.id
_entity.type
_entity.pdbx_description
1 polymer ?
#
loop_
_entity_poly.entity_id
_entity_poly.type
_entity_poly.pdbx_seq_one_letter_code
_entity_poly.pdbx_strand_id
1 'polypeptide(L)'
;MTIVQTEMEMNKEDFIKALKGVQFIVINTCYGGFGLSNRAFLKYIEMTGITDPDFYDREIPRDDPYLVKIVKDMGMAANGDHANLKIVEIPCDVEWEIAEYDGNEWVAEKHRTWS
;
A
#
# COMPACT_ATOMS: atom_id res chain seq x y z
N MET A 1 19.78 24.78 15.75
CA MET A 1 18.67 23.90 15.51
C MET A 1 17.79 24.40 14.40
N THR A 2 17.64 23.61 13.39
CA THR A 2 16.96 24.04 12.16
C THR A 2 15.57 23.40 11.98
N ILE A 3 15.17 22.58 12.93
CA ILE A 3 13.94 21.82 12.82
C ILE A 3 12.71 22.71 12.77
N VAL A 4 12.73 23.79 13.53
CA VAL A 4 11.60 24.72 13.57
C VAL A 4 11.36 25.35 12.19
N GLN A 5 12.43 25.66 11.48
CA GLN A 5 12.31 26.24 10.16
C GLN A 5 11.65 25.27 9.18
N THR A 6 12.02 23.99 9.26
CA THR A 6 11.43 22.96 8.40
C THR A 6 9.93 22.84 8.66
N GLU A 7 9.51 22.88 9.93
CA GLU A 7 8.11 22.79 10.28
C GLU A 7 7.30 23.97 9.73
N MET A 8 7.88 25.14 9.69
CA MET A 8 7.21 26.32 9.18
C MET A 8 6.96 26.24 7.66
N GLU A 9 7.75 25.46 6.95
CA GLU A 9 7.61 25.28 5.53
C GLU A 9 6.63 24.18 5.13
N MET A 10 6.20 23.38 6.10
CA MET A 10 5.26 22.29 5.83
C MET A 10 3.86 22.82 5.58
N ASN A 11 3.19 22.23 4.59
CA ASN A 11 1.77 22.51 4.42
C ASN A 11 0.97 21.73 5.47
N LYS A 12 -0.33 21.99 5.56
CA LYS A 12 -1.18 21.40 6.57
C LYS A 12 -1.19 19.86 6.50
N GLU A 13 -1.23 19.33 5.30
CA GLU A 13 -1.26 17.89 5.10
C GLU A 13 0.03 17.23 5.59
N ASP A 14 1.18 17.81 5.24
CA ASP A 14 2.47 17.29 5.67
C ASP A 14 2.63 17.39 7.18
N PHE A 15 2.10 18.45 7.77
CA PHE A 15 2.13 18.61 9.21
C PHE A 15 1.34 17.52 9.91
N ILE A 16 0.17 17.19 9.41
CA ILE A 16 -0.65 16.12 9.97
C ILE A 16 0.05 14.78 9.84
N LYS A 17 0.68 14.51 8.71
CA LYS A 17 1.46 13.29 8.52
C LYS A 17 2.60 13.18 9.53
N ALA A 18 3.27 14.29 9.80
CA ALA A 18 4.36 14.31 10.76
C ALA A 18 3.89 14.03 12.17
N LEU A 19 2.70 14.52 12.54
CA LEU A 19 2.15 14.33 13.88
C LEU A 19 1.55 12.95 14.09
N LYS A 20 0.80 12.45 13.14
CA LYS A 20 0.02 11.22 13.27
C LYS A 20 0.66 10.03 12.57
N GLY A 21 1.69 10.29 11.79
CA GLY A 21 2.30 9.26 10.98
C GLY A 21 1.54 9.02 9.69
N VAL A 22 2.03 8.07 8.95
CA VAL A 22 1.48 7.72 7.64
C VAL A 22 1.21 6.23 7.59
N GLN A 23 0.33 5.85 6.68
CA GLN A 23 0.10 4.46 6.34
C GLN A 23 0.37 4.26 4.87
N PHE A 24 0.78 3.05 4.52
CA PHE A 24 1.16 2.69 3.16
C PHE A 24 0.21 1.61 2.65
N ILE A 25 -0.28 1.80 1.44
CA ILE A 25 -1.25 0.91 0.84
C ILE A 25 -0.74 0.52 -0.54
N VAL A 26 -0.70 -0.78 -0.81
CA VAL A 26 -0.26 -1.28 -2.11
C VAL A 26 -1.47 -1.43 -3.01
N ILE A 27 -1.41 -0.80 -4.17
CA ILE A 27 -2.46 -0.92 -5.18
C ILE A 27 -1.86 -1.43 -6.49
N ASN A 28 -2.73 -1.91 -7.34
CA ASN A 28 -2.39 -2.30 -8.70
C ASN A 28 -2.89 -1.24 -9.68
N THR A 29 -2.01 -0.72 -10.51
CA THR A 29 -2.36 0.33 -11.46
C THR A 29 -2.42 -0.18 -12.91
N CYS A 30 -2.68 -1.46 -13.08
CA CYS A 30 -2.76 -2.10 -14.39
C CYS A 30 -4.10 -2.81 -14.53
N TYR A 31 -4.58 -2.94 -15.74
CA TYR A 31 -5.88 -3.57 -16.02
C TYR A 31 -5.85 -5.09 -15.87
N GLY A 32 -4.90 -5.72 -15.39
CA GLY A 32 -4.87 -7.17 -15.19
C GLY A 32 -5.27 -7.61 -13.80
N GLY A 33 -5.30 -6.68 -12.85
CA GLY A 33 -5.61 -6.98 -11.46
C GLY A 33 -4.37 -7.16 -10.61
N PHE A 34 -4.58 -7.10 -9.31
CA PHE A 34 -3.50 -7.24 -8.33
C PHE A 34 -2.86 -8.62 -8.42
N GLY A 35 -1.55 -8.67 -8.37
CA GLY A 35 -0.82 -9.92 -8.31
C GLY A 35 0.65 -9.69 -8.04
N LEU A 36 1.26 -10.62 -7.31
CA LEU A 36 2.69 -10.62 -7.05
C LEU A 36 3.39 -11.57 -8.02
N SER A 37 4.64 -11.26 -8.35
CA SER A 37 5.48 -12.21 -9.04
C SER A 37 5.71 -13.43 -8.15
N ASN A 38 6.09 -14.56 -8.74
CA ASN A 38 6.39 -15.77 -7.96
C ASN A 38 7.48 -15.51 -6.93
N ARG A 39 8.50 -14.75 -7.29
CA ARG A 39 9.59 -14.43 -6.36
C ARG A 39 9.10 -13.60 -5.19
N ALA A 40 8.26 -12.61 -5.45
CA ALA A 40 7.70 -11.76 -4.40
C ALA A 40 6.80 -12.57 -3.48
N PHE A 41 5.97 -13.43 -4.04
CA PHE A 41 5.06 -14.25 -3.25
C PHE A 41 5.83 -15.23 -2.36
N LEU A 42 6.84 -15.89 -2.91
CA LEU A 42 7.69 -16.79 -2.12
C LEU A 42 8.40 -16.06 -1.00
N LYS A 43 8.85 -14.84 -1.28
CA LYS A 43 9.48 -14.02 -0.25
C LYS A 43 8.49 -13.66 0.86
N TYR A 44 7.26 -13.34 0.49
CA TYR A 44 6.21 -13.06 1.47
C TYR A 44 5.95 -14.28 2.36
N ILE A 45 5.82 -15.44 1.78
CA ILE A 45 5.61 -16.69 2.53
C ILE A 45 6.79 -16.95 3.48
N GLU A 46 8.00 -16.74 3.01
CA GLU A 46 9.19 -16.92 3.84
C GLU A 46 9.21 -15.96 5.02
N MET A 47 8.89 -14.70 4.77
CA MET A 47 8.92 -13.68 5.81
C MET A 47 7.82 -13.85 6.85
N THR A 48 6.66 -14.34 6.44
CA THR A 48 5.50 -14.47 7.33
C THR A 48 5.37 -15.84 7.97
N GLY A 49 5.99 -16.86 7.39
CA GLY A 49 5.89 -18.23 7.89
C GLY A 49 4.55 -18.89 7.64
N ILE A 50 3.75 -18.36 6.72
CA ILE A 50 2.45 -18.95 6.38
C ILE A 50 2.67 -20.35 5.78
N THR A 51 1.93 -21.34 6.27
CA THR A 51 2.05 -22.72 5.82
C THR A 51 0.81 -23.25 5.11
N ASP A 52 -0.24 -22.47 5.03
CA ASP A 52 -1.48 -22.87 4.37
C ASP A 52 -1.24 -22.99 2.86
N PRO A 53 -1.37 -24.20 2.27
CA PRO A 53 -1.13 -24.38 0.85
C PRO A 53 -2.16 -23.68 -0.05
N ASP A 54 -3.31 -23.32 0.51
CA ASP A 54 -4.36 -22.64 -0.24
C ASP A 54 -4.27 -21.12 -0.18
N PHE A 55 -3.29 -20.59 0.57
CA PHE A 55 -3.08 -19.16 0.67
C PHE A 55 -2.55 -18.60 -0.65
N TYR A 56 -3.09 -17.47 -1.09
CA TYR A 56 -2.63 -16.82 -2.31
C TYR A 56 -2.58 -15.30 -2.12
N ASP A 57 -1.91 -14.63 -3.05
CA ASP A 57 -1.54 -13.23 -2.91
C ASP A 57 -2.71 -12.26 -2.77
N ARG A 58 -3.87 -12.60 -3.33
CA ARG A 58 -5.06 -11.74 -3.22
C ARG A 58 -5.62 -11.68 -1.81
N GLU A 59 -5.24 -12.61 -0.96
CA GLU A 59 -5.66 -12.61 0.44
C GLU A 59 -4.85 -11.67 1.30
N ILE A 60 -3.75 -11.14 0.81
CA ILE A 60 -2.89 -10.25 1.57
C ILE A 60 -3.57 -8.89 1.70
N PRO A 61 -3.73 -8.39 2.94
CA PRO A 61 -4.22 -7.01 3.10
C PRO A 61 -3.26 -6.02 2.43
N ARG A 62 -3.83 -4.99 1.82
CA ARG A 62 -3.05 -4.06 1.01
C ARG A 62 -2.17 -3.13 1.84
N ASP A 63 -2.41 -3.06 3.13
CA ASP A 63 -1.59 -2.31 4.06
C ASP A 63 -0.68 -3.20 4.91
N ASP A 64 -0.59 -4.48 4.56
CA ASP A 64 0.28 -5.42 5.26
C ASP A 64 1.73 -4.95 5.19
N PRO A 65 2.41 -4.83 6.34
CA PRO A 65 3.78 -4.29 6.35
C PRO A 65 4.78 -5.14 5.59
N TYR A 66 4.60 -6.46 5.54
CA TYR A 66 5.48 -7.32 4.75
C TYR A 66 5.26 -7.10 3.25
N LEU A 67 4.01 -6.94 2.84
CA LEU A 67 3.70 -6.64 1.44
C LEU A 67 4.32 -5.31 1.03
N VAL A 68 4.13 -4.28 1.84
CA VAL A 68 4.70 -2.96 1.57
C VAL A 68 6.21 -3.04 1.43
N LYS A 69 6.87 -3.76 2.34
CA LYS A 69 8.33 -3.91 2.30
C LYS A 69 8.79 -4.62 1.03
N ILE A 70 8.10 -5.66 0.63
CA ILE A 70 8.46 -6.42 -0.57
C ILE A 70 8.33 -5.55 -1.82
N VAL A 71 7.24 -4.82 -1.95
CA VAL A 71 7.04 -3.94 -3.10
C VAL A 71 8.08 -2.82 -3.11
N LYS A 72 8.40 -2.27 -1.95
CA LYS A 72 9.40 -1.23 -1.84
C LYS A 72 10.79 -1.73 -2.23
N ASP A 73 11.15 -2.90 -1.74
CA ASP A 73 12.50 -3.46 -1.95
C ASP A 73 12.68 -4.03 -3.34
N MET A 74 11.68 -4.66 -3.90
CA MET A 74 11.77 -5.33 -5.20
C MET A 74 11.36 -4.47 -6.37
N GLY A 75 10.57 -3.42 -6.13
CA GLY A 75 10.10 -2.54 -7.20
C GLY A 75 9.35 -3.33 -8.27
N MET A 76 9.69 -3.12 -9.52
CA MET A 76 9.03 -3.79 -10.64
C MET A 76 9.14 -5.31 -10.59
N ALA A 77 10.15 -5.84 -9.94
CA ALA A 77 10.33 -7.28 -9.81
C ALA A 77 9.25 -7.94 -8.93
N ALA A 78 8.50 -7.14 -8.16
CA ALA A 78 7.39 -7.65 -7.36
C ALA A 78 6.11 -7.83 -8.16
N ASN A 79 6.01 -7.23 -9.35
CA ASN A 79 4.78 -7.24 -10.13
C ASN A 79 4.48 -8.63 -10.69
N GLY A 80 3.24 -9.08 -10.53
CA GLY A 80 2.74 -10.23 -11.25
C GLY A 80 2.62 -9.91 -12.75
N ASP A 81 2.31 -10.91 -13.54
CA ASP A 81 2.35 -10.80 -15.00
C ASP A 81 1.47 -9.68 -15.56
N HIS A 82 0.36 -9.41 -14.90
CA HIS A 82 -0.61 -8.41 -15.37
C HIS A 82 -0.82 -7.31 -14.33
N ALA A 83 0.17 -7.08 -13.49
CA ALA A 83 0.08 -6.10 -12.43
C ALA A 83 1.16 -5.03 -12.58
N ASN A 84 0.88 -3.89 -12.02
CA ASN A 84 1.84 -2.81 -11.86
C ASN A 84 1.60 -2.20 -10.48
N LEU A 85 2.37 -2.68 -9.50
CA LEU A 85 2.14 -2.35 -8.10
C LEU A 85 2.72 -1.00 -7.76
N LYS A 86 2.00 -0.29 -6.91
CA LYS A 86 2.39 1.04 -6.45
C LYS A 86 2.06 1.17 -4.98
N ILE A 87 2.92 1.84 -4.23
CA ILE A 87 2.68 2.17 -2.83
C ILE A 87 2.09 3.57 -2.75
N VAL A 88 0.92 3.68 -2.13
CA VAL A 88 0.28 4.97 -1.87
C VAL A 88 0.46 5.30 -0.40
N GLU A 89 0.91 6.51 -0.12
CA GLU A 89 1.11 7.01 1.23
C GLU A 89 -0.01 7.97 1.59
N ILE A 90 -0.70 7.69 2.68
CA ILE A 90 -1.78 8.57 3.16
C ILE A 90 -1.64 8.75 4.68
N PRO A 91 -2.25 9.81 5.25
CA PRO A 91 -2.23 10.00 6.70
C PRO A 91 -2.90 8.84 7.44
N CYS A 92 -2.38 8.50 8.62
CA CYS A 92 -2.88 7.38 9.42
C CYS A 92 -4.32 7.54 9.90
N ASP A 93 -4.81 8.76 10.00
CA ASP A 93 -6.17 9.04 10.48
C ASP A 93 -7.24 8.99 9.38
N VAL A 94 -6.85 8.67 8.15
CA VAL A 94 -7.77 8.57 7.04
C VAL A 94 -8.30 7.15 6.94
N GLU A 95 -9.61 7.00 6.91
CA GLU A 95 -10.24 5.73 6.57
C GLU A 95 -10.27 5.60 5.06
N TRP A 96 -9.92 4.44 4.57
CA TRP A 96 -9.74 4.25 3.14
C TRP A 96 -10.34 2.93 2.67
N GLU A 97 -10.56 2.87 1.38
CA GLU A 97 -10.95 1.64 0.71
C GLU A 97 -10.29 1.62 -0.65
N ILE A 98 -10.20 0.45 -1.24
CA ILE A 98 -9.68 0.33 -2.60
C ILE A 98 -10.85 0.33 -3.56
N ALA A 99 -10.85 1.30 -4.47
CA ALA A 99 -11.77 1.33 -5.59
C ALA A 99 -11.06 0.77 -6.81
N GLU A 100 -11.79 0.17 -7.71
CA GLU A 100 -11.17 -0.40 -8.91
C GLU A 100 -12.07 -0.27 -10.12
N TYR A 101 -11.44 -0.27 -11.27
CA TYR A 101 -12.11 -0.40 -12.55
C TYR A 101 -11.27 -1.35 -13.40
N ASP A 102 -11.84 -2.51 -13.72
CA ASP A 102 -11.20 -3.50 -14.60
C ASP A 102 -9.78 -3.90 -14.15
N GLY A 103 -9.59 -3.99 -12.83
CA GLY A 103 -8.31 -4.36 -12.22
C GLY A 103 -7.40 -3.20 -11.87
N ASN A 104 -7.63 -2.03 -12.44
CA ASN A 104 -6.87 -0.83 -12.12
C ASN A 104 -7.44 -0.18 -10.86
N GLU A 105 -6.62 -0.05 -9.84
CA GLU A 105 -7.06 0.34 -8.51
C GLU A 105 -6.61 1.73 -8.12
N TRP A 106 -7.31 2.32 -7.17
CA TRP A 106 -6.87 3.54 -6.50
C TRP A 106 -7.38 3.53 -5.07
N VAL A 107 -6.74 4.33 -4.23
CA VAL A 107 -7.18 4.47 -2.84
C VAL A 107 -8.22 5.58 -2.78
N ALA A 108 -9.39 5.25 -2.24
CA ALA A 108 -10.45 6.21 -2.04
C ALA A 108 -10.66 6.42 -0.55
N GLU A 109 -10.89 7.68 -0.16
CA GLU A 109 -11.24 7.97 1.21
C GLU A 109 -12.70 7.59 1.44
N LYS A 110 -12.95 6.90 2.54
CA LYS A 110 -14.32 6.55 2.90
C LYS A 110 -15.04 7.78 3.39
N HIS A 111 -16.17 8.05 2.78
CA HIS A 111 -17.01 9.15 3.20
C HIS A 111 -17.98 8.68 4.27
N ARG A 112 -18.12 9.51 5.30
CA ARG A 112 -19.18 9.28 6.28
C ARG A 112 -20.51 9.68 5.68
N THR A 113 -21.46 8.78 5.82
CA THR A 113 -22.83 9.12 5.47
C THR A 113 -23.55 9.60 6.73
N TRP A 114 -24.17 10.74 6.62
CA TRP A 114 -24.98 11.28 7.70
C TRP A 114 -26.44 11.11 7.33
N SER A 115 -27.12 10.37 8.13
CA SER A 115 -28.56 10.16 7.91
C SER A 115 -29.36 10.64 9.08
#